data_625acd8a027ceeb5c20921cb7d45c551
#
_entry.id   625acd8a027ceeb5c20921cb7d45c551
#
_cell.length_a   1.000
_cell.length_b   1.000
_cell.length_c   1.000
_cell.angle_alpha   90.00
_cell.angle_beta   90.00
_cell.angle_gamma   90.00
#
_symmetry.space_group_name_H-M   'P 1'
#
loop_
_entity.id
_entity.type
_entity.pdbx_description
1 polymer ?
#
loop_
_entity_poly.entity_id
_entity_poly.type
_entity_poly.pdbx_seq_one_letter_code
_entity_poly.pdbx_strand_id
1 'polypeptide(L)'
;LCLIKKELCMSSPSTHAIPCPSKLDRQALQGTWEQIALEDSGIANPPDEHSAPGALTTIEGDQFRVTTQEGEVLLQGCFTLDASTTPKSITWIDAIGADAGKRLPASYTLDGERFVFIAADEGMPRPTRFSTTPGQTMRTFMRKS
;
A
#
# COMPACT_ATOMS: atom_id res chain seq x y z
N LEU A 1 16.75 5.67 -0.96
CA LEU A 1 16.29 5.90 -2.31
C LEU A 1 15.61 4.67 -2.87
N CYS A 2 14.39 4.83 -3.30
CA CYS A 2 13.65 3.75 -3.91
C CYS A 2 13.94 3.74 -5.41
N LEU A 3 14.78 2.81 -5.83
CA LEU A 3 15.03 2.57 -7.24
C LEU A 3 14.05 1.52 -7.70
N ILE A 4 12.87 1.95 -8.11
CA ILE A 4 11.86 1.04 -8.58
C ILE A 4 11.95 0.95 -10.09
N LYS A 5 11.98 -0.27 -10.58
CA LYS A 5 11.81 -0.48 -12.01
C LYS A 5 10.39 -0.08 -12.38
N LYS A 6 10.29 0.67 -13.43
CA LYS A 6 9.00 0.99 -14.01
C LYS A 6 8.20 -0.28 -14.22
N GLU A 7 6.96 -0.27 -13.82
CA GLU A 7 6.09 -1.40 -14.05
C GLU A 7 6.00 -1.71 -15.53
N LEU A 8 6.20 -2.98 -15.83
CA LEU A 8 6.05 -3.44 -17.21
C LEU A 8 4.58 -3.73 -17.45
N CYS A 9 3.85 -2.71 -17.82
CA CYS A 9 2.55 -2.95 -18.42
C CYS A 9 2.79 -3.31 -19.86
N MET A 10 2.58 -4.58 -20.16
CA MET A 10 2.73 -5.10 -21.52
C MET A 10 1.60 -4.58 -22.39
N SER A 11 1.53 -3.29 -22.57
CA SER A 11 0.54 -2.73 -23.48
C SER A 11 1.06 -2.86 -24.88
N SER A 12 0.34 -3.53 -25.75
CA SER A 12 0.64 -3.50 -27.14
C SER A 12 0.45 -2.06 -27.65
N PRO A 13 1.18 -1.63 -28.66
CA PRO A 13 1.05 -0.27 -29.18
C PRO A 13 -0.22 -0.06 -29.99
N SER A 14 -1.28 -0.74 -29.66
CA SER A 14 -2.55 -0.62 -30.35
C SER A 14 -3.20 0.72 -30.04
N THR A 15 -3.82 1.34 -31.04
CA THR A 15 -4.53 2.60 -30.86
C THR A 15 -5.77 2.46 -29.95
N HIS A 16 -6.20 1.24 -29.71
CA HIS A 16 -7.34 0.94 -28.86
C HIS A 16 -6.90 0.36 -27.53
N ALA A 17 -5.66 0.58 -27.15
CA ALA A 17 -5.12 0.01 -25.93
C ALA A 17 -5.90 0.49 -24.70
N ILE A 18 -6.48 -0.46 -23.98
CA ILE A 18 -7.02 -0.20 -22.66
C ILE A 18 -5.83 0.09 -21.74
N PRO A 19 -5.87 1.16 -20.95
CA PRO A 19 -4.77 1.41 -20.02
C PRO A 19 -4.52 0.20 -19.14
N CYS A 20 -3.25 -0.07 -18.84
CA CYS A 20 -2.86 -1.14 -17.95
C CYS A 20 -3.60 -1.00 -16.62
N PRO A 21 -4.23 -2.06 -16.09
CA PRO A 21 -4.94 -1.98 -14.82
C PRO A 21 -4.08 -1.47 -13.67
N SER A 22 -2.81 -1.83 -13.63
CA SER A 22 -1.90 -1.34 -12.60
C SER A 22 -1.70 0.16 -12.70
N LYS A 23 -1.61 0.69 -13.91
CA LYS A 23 -1.47 2.12 -14.12
C LYS A 23 -2.72 2.87 -13.67
N LEU A 24 -3.90 2.34 -13.98
CA LEU A 24 -5.17 2.93 -13.55
C LEU A 24 -5.27 2.96 -12.04
N ASP A 25 -4.94 1.86 -11.39
CA ASP A 25 -4.99 1.79 -9.94
C ASP A 25 -3.97 2.73 -9.29
N ARG A 26 -2.77 2.83 -9.85
CA ARG A 26 -1.79 3.78 -9.35
C ARG A 26 -2.29 5.21 -9.46
N GLN A 27 -2.94 5.57 -10.55
CA GLN A 27 -3.54 6.89 -10.72
C GLN A 27 -4.66 7.12 -9.69
N ALA A 28 -5.47 6.11 -9.46
CA ALA A 28 -6.56 6.20 -8.49
C ALA A 28 -6.07 6.31 -7.05
N LEU A 29 -4.87 5.80 -6.77
CA LEU A 29 -4.27 5.88 -5.44
C LEU A 29 -3.67 7.23 -5.12
N GLN A 30 -3.43 8.09 -6.11
CA GLN A 30 -2.80 9.38 -5.87
C GLN A 30 -3.61 10.23 -4.91
N GLY A 31 -2.92 10.93 -4.00
CA GLY A 31 -3.57 11.81 -3.03
C GLY A 31 -3.31 11.39 -1.60
N THR A 32 -4.18 11.85 -0.71
CA THR A 32 -4.04 11.62 0.72
C THR A 32 -5.16 10.72 1.23
N TRP A 33 -4.75 9.76 2.05
CA TRP A 33 -5.64 8.75 2.63
C TRP A 33 -5.49 8.78 4.15
N GLU A 34 -6.62 8.68 4.85
CA GLU A 34 -6.62 8.63 6.31
C GLU A 34 -6.84 7.19 6.76
N GLN A 35 -5.96 6.69 7.64
CA GLN A 35 -6.12 5.36 8.20
C GLN A 35 -7.27 5.36 9.21
N ILE A 36 -8.25 4.49 8.97
CA ILE A 36 -9.44 4.39 9.83
C ILE A 36 -9.50 3.09 10.62
N ALA A 37 -8.72 2.09 10.24
CA ALA A 37 -8.72 0.81 10.94
C ALA A 37 -7.41 0.09 10.73
N LEU A 38 -7.05 -0.75 11.70
CA LEU A 38 -5.84 -1.56 11.71
C LEU A 38 -6.19 -2.92 12.29
N GLU A 39 -5.66 -3.98 11.67
CA GLU A 39 -5.71 -5.32 12.24
C GLU A 39 -4.31 -5.91 12.14
N ASP A 40 -3.79 -6.42 13.24
CA ASP A 40 -2.44 -6.96 13.28
C ASP A 40 -2.45 -8.33 13.96
N SER A 41 -2.00 -9.34 13.22
CA SER A 41 -1.88 -10.71 13.74
C SER A 41 -3.18 -11.20 14.40
N GLY A 42 -4.31 -10.87 13.80
CA GLY A 42 -5.63 -11.26 14.26
C GLY A 42 -6.26 -10.34 15.29
N ILE A 43 -5.57 -9.28 15.71
CA ILE A 43 -6.08 -8.35 16.72
C ILE A 43 -6.52 -7.06 16.05
N ALA A 44 -7.79 -6.68 16.23
CA ALA A 44 -8.33 -5.46 15.64
C ALA A 44 -7.90 -4.24 16.48
N ASN A 45 -7.43 -3.21 15.78
CA ASN A 45 -7.03 -1.92 16.34
C ASN A 45 -6.13 -2.03 17.58
N PRO A 46 -5.02 -2.79 17.49
CA PRO A 46 -4.09 -2.88 18.59
C PRO A 46 -3.38 -1.54 18.81
N PRO A 47 -2.82 -1.30 20.00
CA PRO A 47 -1.97 -0.14 20.20
C PRO A 47 -0.78 -0.21 19.25
N ASP A 48 -0.59 0.83 18.46
CA ASP A 48 0.51 0.89 17.51
C ASP A 48 0.95 2.33 17.37
N GLU A 49 2.19 2.61 17.72
CA GLU A 49 2.74 3.96 17.66
C GLU A 49 2.95 4.46 16.23
N HIS A 50 3.03 3.56 15.25
CA HIS A 50 3.19 3.94 13.85
C HIS A 50 1.87 4.02 13.09
N SER A 51 0.78 3.68 13.71
CA SER A 51 -0.50 3.50 13.04
C SER A 51 -1.65 4.01 13.87
N ALA A 52 -1.41 5.05 14.64
CA ALA A 52 -2.48 5.67 15.40
C ALA A 52 -3.63 6.00 14.47
N PRO A 53 -4.88 5.83 14.92
CA PRO A 53 -6.02 6.25 14.12
C PRO A 53 -5.83 7.70 13.67
N GLY A 54 -6.12 7.95 12.39
CA GLY A 54 -5.95 9.28 11.83
C GLY A 54 -4.61 9.54 11.18
N ALA A 55 -3.69 8.56 11.16
CA ALA A 55 -2.45 8.72 10.39
C ALA A 55 -2.78 8.92 8.92
N LEU A 56 -2.02 9.81 8.27
CA LEU A 56 -2.24 10.14 6.88
C LEU A 56 -1.19 9.49 6.00
N THR A 57 -1.63 8.87 4.91
CA THR A 57 -0.73 8.33 3.89
C THR A 57 -0.92 9.14 2.63
N THR A 58 0.14 9.79 2.18
CA THR A 58 0.13 10.54 0.93
C THR A 58 0.85 9.73 -0.13
N ILE A 59 0.20 9.53 -1.26
CA ILE A 59 0.76 8.76 -2.38
C ILE A 59 0.98 9.71 -3.55
N GLU A 60 2.21 9.74 -4.03
CA GLU A 60 2.63 10.61 -5.13
C GLU A 60 3.50 9.79 -6.07
N GLY A 61 2.98 9.52 -7.27
CA GLY A 61 3.65 8.60 -8.19
C GLY A 61 3.69 7.19 -7.61
N ASP A 62 4.89 6.65 -7.46
CA ASP A 62 5.12 5.34 -6.85
C ASP A 62 5.74 5.47 -5.45
N GLN A 63 5.61 6.65 -4.83
CA GLN A 63 6.16 6.92 -3.50
C GLN A 63 5.03 7.12 -2.50
N PHE A 64 5.29 6.80 -1.25
CA PHE A 64 4.34 7.00 -0.17
C PHE A 64 5.02 7.67 1.02
N ARG A 65 4.22 8.39 1.79
CA ARG A 65 4.65 9.02 3.05
C ARG A 65 3.52 8.89 4.06
N VAL A 66 3.84 8.39 5.24
CA VAL A 66 2.91 8.30 6.35
C VAL A 66 3.26 9.39 7.35
N THR A 67 2.28 10.20 7.71
CA THR A 67 2.50 11.31 8.64
C THR A 67 1.42 11.31 9.72
N THR A 68 1.73 12.00 10.81
CA THR A 68 0.70 12.36 11.79
C THR A 68 -0.18 13.47 11.21
N GLN A 69 -1.29 13.78 11.91
CA GLN A 69 -2.14 14.90 11.53
C GLN A 69 -1.37 16.23 11.55
N GLU A 70 -0.35 16.33 12.37
CA GLU A 70 0.49 17.52 12.49
C GLU A 70 1.60 17.60 11.43
N GLY A 71 1.76 16.55 10.63
CA GLY A 71 2.73 16.54 9.55
C GLY A 71 4.05 15.87 9.88
N GLU A 72 4.18 15.27 11.06
CA GLU A 72 5.39 14.53 11.41
C GLU A 72 5.50 13.27 10.57
N VAL A 73 6.64 13.06 9.90
CA VAL A 73 6.85 11.88 9.06
C VAL A 73 7.14 10.67 9.93
N LEU A 74 6.29 9.67 9.82
CA LEU A 74 6.44 8.39 10.55
C LEU A 74 7.13 7.35 9.67
N LEU A 75 6.85 7.38 8.37
CA LEU A 75 7.36 6.38 7.46
C LEU A 75 7.33 6.95 6.05
N GLN A 76 8.24 6.51 5.21
CA GLN A 76 8.18 6.84 3.78
C GLN A 76 8.93 5.79 2.99
N GLY A 77 8.59 5.67 1.72
CA GLY A 77 9.20 4.71 0.84
C GLY A 77 8.55 4.74 -0.53
N CYS A 78 8.56 3.60 -1.16
CA CYS A 78 7.99 3.44 -2.49
C CYS A 78 7.26 2.10 -2.57
N PHE A 79 6.56 1.87 -3.67
CA PHE A 79 5.79 0.65 -3.85
C PHE A 79 5.75 0.25 -5.32
N THR A 80 5.48 -1.03 -5.54
CA THR A 80 5.16 -1.54 -6.86
C THR A 80 3.76 -2.12 -6.81
N LEU A 81 3.07 -2.09 -7.95
CA LEU A 81 1.69 -2.52 -8.07
C LEU A 81 1.53 -3.52 -9.19
N ASP A 82 0.70 -4.53 -8.96
CA ASP A 82 0.28 -5.46 -10.01
C ASP A 82 -1.20 -5.75 -9.83
N ALA A 83 -2.03 -5.07 -10.61
CA ALA A 83 -3.48 -5.22 -10.54
C ALA A 83 -3.99 -6.41 -11.36
N SER A 84 -3.09 -7.15 -12.00
CA SER A 84 -3.49 -8.33 -12.79
C SER A 84 -3.63 -9.59 -11.94
N THR A 85 -3.17 -9.57 -10.71
CA THR A 85 -3.28 -10.73 -9.82
C THR A 85 -4.61 -10.72 -9.07
N THR A 86 -4.95 -11.87 -8.48
CA THR A 86 -6.17 -12.03 -7.67
C THR A 86 -5.79 -12.71 -6.34
N PRO A 87 -5.81 -11.98 -5.23
CA PRO A 87 -6.06 -10.54 -5.09
C PRO A 87 -5.00 -9.69 -5.79
N LYS A 88 -5.32 -8.42 -6.01
CA LYS A 88 -4.35 -7.47 -6.57
C LYS A 88 -3.17 -7.33 -5.62
N SER A 89 -1.99 -7.12 -6.20
CA SER A 89 -0.73 -7.13 -5.44
C SER A 89 -0.12 -5.75 -5.33
N ILE A 90 0.39 -5.43 -4.13
CA ILE A 90 1.21 -4.24 -3.91
C ILE A 90 2.39 -4.67 -3.05
N THR A 91 3.58 -4.16 -3.35
CA THR A 91 4.77 -4.44 -2.54
C THR A 91 5.28 -3.12 -2.00
N TRP A 92 5.32 -3.02 -0.68
CA TRP A 92 5.82 -1.83 0.01
C TRP A 92 7.30 -1.97 0.25
N ILE A 93 8.04 -0.88 0.02
CA ILE A 93 9.48 -0.84 0.26
C ILE A 93 9.75 0.38 1.10
N ASP A 94 10.06 0.17 2.38
CA ASP A 94 10.34 1.27 3.28
C ASP A 94 11.71 1.87 2.97
N ALA A 95 11.80 3.18 2.97
CA ALA A 95 13.04 3.89 2.75
C ALA A 95 13.68 4.38 4.04
N ILE A 96 12.88 4.49 5.10
CA ILE A 96 13.36 4.93 6.42
C ILE A 96 12.80 3.99 7.48
N GLY A 97 13.36 4.04 8.68
CA GLY A 97 12.91 3.25 9.81
C GLY A 97 13.61 1.91 9.91
N ALA A 98 13.12 1.09 10.84
CA ALA A 98 13.73 -0.21 11.15
C ALA A 98 13.69 -1.17 9.96
N ASP A 99 12.69 -1.06 9.09
CA ASP A 99 12.50 -1.94 7.95
C ASP A 99 13.00 -1.35 6.64
N ALA A 100 13.85 -0.31 6.70
CA ALA A 100 14.38 0.33 5.50
C ALA A 100 15.02 -0.69 4.56
N GLY A 101 14.61 -0.65 3.29
CA GLY A 101 15.10 -1.55 2.26
C GLY A 101 14.40 -2.90 2.19
N LYS A 102 13.54 -3.23 3.15
CA LYS A 102 12.81 -4.49 3.12
C LYS A 102 11.59 -4.39 2.21
N ARG A 103 11.29 -5.51 1.56
CA ARG A 103 10.10 -5.62 0.70
C ARG A 103 9.01 -6.34 1.46
N LEU A 104 7.88 -5.68 1.61
CA LEU A 104 6.73 -6.24 2.33
C LEU A 104 5.67 -6.62 1.31
N PRO A 105 5.49 -7.91 1.05
CA PRO A 105 4.48 -8.35 0.08
C PRO A 105 3.09 -8.12 0.63
N ALA A 106 2.23 -7.51 -0.17
CA ALA A 106 0.88 -7.16 0.26
C ALA A 106 -0.11 -7.39 -0.87
N SER A 107 -1.37 -7.52 -0.48
CA SER A 107 -2.51 -7.56 -1.38
C SER A 107 -3.43 -6.40 -1.05
N TYR A 108 -4.17 -5.90 -2.03
CA TYR A 108 -5.00 -4.73 -1.78
C TYR A 108 -6.33 -4.79 -2.52
N THR A 109 -7.27 -3.99 -2.02
CA THR A 109 -8.49 -3.65 -2.73
C THR A 109 -8.59 -2.13 -2.80
N LEU A 110 -9.13 -1.63 -3.88
CA LEU A 110 -9.33 -0.21 -4.09
C LEU A 110 -10.72 0.00 -4.67
N ASP A 111 -11.52 0.78 -3.96
CA ASP A 111 -12.89 1.04 -4.34
C ASP A 111 -13.18 2.54 -4.10
N GLY A 112 -12.95 3.35 -5.13
CA GLY A 112 -13.23 4.78 -5.08
C GLY A 112 -12.60 5.49 -3.89
N GLU A 113 -13.35 5.54 -2.81
CA GLU A 113 -12.95 6.27 -1.61
C GLU A 113 -12.27 5.40 -0.57
N ARG A 114 -12.20 4.08 -0.79
CA ARG A 114 -11.69 3.14 0.20
C ARG A 114 -10.53 2.34 -0.35
N PHE A 115 -9.47 2.26 0.43
CA PHE A 115 -8.27 1.51 0.11
C PHE A 115 -7.93 0.61 1.29
N VAL A 116 -7.78 -0.68 1.03
CA VAL A 116 -7.40 -1.66 2.06
C VAL A 116 -6.21 -2.45 1.54
N PHE A 117 -5.19 -2.60 2.38
CA PHE A 117 -4.14 -3.56 2.05
C PHE A 117 -3.84 -4.44 3.25
N ILE A 118 -3.37 -5.65 2.96
CA ILE A 118 -2.86 -6.57 3.97
C ILE A 118 -1.45 -6.95 3.56
N ALA A 119 -0.50 -6.67 4.45
CA ALA A 119 0.91 -6.88 4.21
C ALA A 119 1.45 -7.99 5.10
N ALA A 120 2.39 -8.75 4.57
CA ALA A 120 3.13 -9.74 5.34
C ALA A 120 4.54 -9.21 5.61
N ASP A 121 5.21 -9.78 6.62
CA ASP A 121 6.59 -9.46 6.90
C ASP A 121 7.49 -9.92 5.76
N GLU A 122 8.67 -9.32 5.66
CA GLU A 122 9.65 -9.70 4.65
C GLU A 122 9.95 -11.19 4.72
N GLY A 123 9.96 -11.82 3.54
CA GLY A 123 10.23 -13.25 3.45
C GLY A 123 9.02 -14.14 3.66
N MET A 124 7.89 -13.57 4.07
CA MET A 124 6.65 -14.30 4.21
C MET A 124 5.87 -14.33 2.89
N PRO A 125 4.99 -15.32 2.69
CA PRO A 125 4.15 -15.34 1.50
C PRO A 125 3.23 -14.14 1.44
N ARG A 126 2.94 -13.69 0.22
CA ARG A 126 1.96 -12.62 0.00
C ARG A 126 0.59 -13.07 0.49
N PRO A 127 -0.11 -12.27 1.30
CA PRO A 127 -1.43 -12.66 1.80
C PRO A 127 -2.43 -12.86 0.66
N THR A 128 -3.30 -13.85 0.83
CA THR A 128 -4.36 -14.15 -0.14
C THR A 128 -5.75 -13.87 0.40
N ARG A 129 -5.86 -13.52 1.68
CA ARG A 129 -7.12 -13.20 2.34
C ARG A 129 -6.98 -11.89 3.10
N PHE A 130 -8.08 -11.18 3.24
CA PHE A 130 -8.11 -9.93 4.01
C PHE A 130 -8.53 -10.20 5.45
N SER A 131 -7.77 -11.09 6.08
CA SER A 131 -7.92 -11.46 7.48
C SER A 131 -6.52 -11.84 7.98
N THR A 132 -6.04 -11.17 9.00
CA THR A 132 -4.64 -11.30 9.41
C THR A 132 -4.38 -12.56 10.22
N THR A 133 -3.20 -13.13 9.99
CA THR A 133 -2.60 -14.18 10.80
C THR A 133 -1.27 -13.64 11.34
N PRO A 134 -0.57 -14.37 12.22
CA PRO A 134 0.72 -13.88 12.74
C PRO A 134 1.67 -13.50 11.60
N GLY A 135 2.28 -12.31 11.73
CA GLY A 135 3.17 -11.77 10.71
C GLY A 135 2.46 -10.98 9.62
N GLN A 136 1.16 -10.72 9.78
CA GLN A 136 0.39 -9.95 8.80
C GLN A 136 -0.26 -8.75 9.46
N THR A 137 -0.33 -7.64 8.70
CA THR A 137 -0.95 -6.40 9.14
C THR A 137 -1.87 -5.89 8.05
N MET A 138 -3.12 -5.59 8.40
CA MET A 138 -4.11 -5.05 7.48
C MET A 138 -4.48 -3.63 7.90
N ARG A 139 -4.44 -2.71 6.93
CA ARG A 139 -4.78 -1.30 7.17
C ARG A 139 -5.88 -0.88 6.23
N THR A 140 -6.83 -0.15 6.76
CA THR A 140 -7.98 0.37 6.00
C THR A 140 -7.92 1.89 6.00
N PHE A 141 -8.08 2.46 4.81
CA PHE A 141 -7.99 3.90 4.60
C PHE A 141 -9.22 4.43 3.89
N MET A 142 -9.55 5.68 4.18
CA MET A 142 -10.54 6.43 3.43
C MET A 142 -9.86 7.64 2.77
N ARG A 143 -10.29 7.98 1.58
CA ARG A 143 -9.74 9.13 0.86
C ARG A 143 -10.04 10.40 1.64
N LYS A 144 -9.02 11.20 1.87
CA LYS A 144 -9.18 12.47 2.56
C LYS A 144 -9.40 13.61 1.59
N SER A 145 -8.79 13.54 0.43
CA SER A 145 -8.95 14.59 -0.58
C SER A 145 -8.57 14.11 -1.96
#